data_45e0755bea8420ae0a17266897fb23f2
#
_entry.id   45e0755bea8420ae0a17266897fb23f2
#
_cell.length_a   1.000
_cell.length_b   1.000
_cell.length_c   1.000
_cell.angle_alpha   90.00
_cell.angle_beta   90.00
_cell.angle_gamma   90.00
#
_symmetry.space_group_name_H-M   'P 1'
#
loop_
_entity.id
_entity.type
_entity.pdbx_description
1 polymer ?
#
loop_
_entity_poly.entity_id
_entity_poly.type
_entity_poly.pdbx_seq_one_letter_code
_entity_poly.pdbx_strand_id
1 'polypeptide(L)'
;MASTETTRKGTSPKGPSAEESSTEGASPHGASPHGDMAGLEAGLDALDTVQTGRTPLRHTLVQKVLPPVVAIALVLVVWQILVWAKVTDDYKLPSPGAVWGEVSDAWSQGTLLGYIWTSVSRGLLGFLLALVIGTPLGLLVARVKFVRAAIGPILSGLQSLPSVAWVPPAVIWLGLNDSMMYAVILLGAVPSIANGLVSGVDQVPPLFLRAGRTLGATGLRGTWHIVMPAALPGYLAGLKQGWAFSWRSLMAAEIIASSPDLGVGLGQLLENGRTVGSMPMVFLAIFLILIVGIAIDLLIFSPLERRVLRGRGLLVKS
;
A
#
# COMPACT_ATOMS: atom_id res chain seq x y z
N MET A 1 -25.36 -5.06 53.28
CA MET A 1 -24.37 -5.77 54.09
C MET A 1 -23.01 -5.26 53.67
N ALA A 2 -22.55 -4.34 54.44
CA ALA A 2 -21.37 -4.29 55.33
C ALA A 2 -20.08 -4.19 54.49
N SER A 3 -19.53 -2.98 54.32
CA SER A 3 -18.63 -2.26 55.26
C SER A 3 -17.29 -2.95 55.44
N THR A 4 -16.22 -2.31 55.02
CA THR A 4 -15.20 -1.80 55.94
C THR A 4 -14.15 -0.95 55.21
N GLU A 5 -14.14 0.28 55.61
CA GLU A 5 -13.08 1.31 55.71
C GLU A 5 -11.81 0.77 56.37
N THR A 6 -10.65 1.20 55.92
CA THR A 6 -9.51 1.43 56.85
C THR A 6 -8.58 2.54 56.30
N THR A 7 -8.71 3.64 57.02
CA THR A 7 -7.78 4.79 57.10
C THR A 7 -6.45 4.37 57.69
N ARG A 8 -5.28 4.87 57.17
CA ARG A 8 -4.10 5.06 57.97
C ARG A 8 -3.25 6.26 57.53
N LYS A 9 -3.25 7.18 58.44
CA LYS A 9 -2.48 8.39 58.67
C LYS A 9 -0.93 8.19 58.72
N GLY A 10 -0.21 9.21 58.22
CA GLY A 10 0.85 9.87 58.96
C GLY A 10 2.25 9.29 58.80
N THR A 11 3.23 10.05 58.40
CA THR A 11 4.07 10.93 59.23
C THR A 11 5.20 11.49 58.37
N SER A 12 5.41 12.78 58.51
CA SER A 12 6.60 13.53 58.10
C SER A 12 7.70 13.36 59.17
N PRO A 13 8.98 13.41 58.84
CA PRO A 13 9.91 14.09 59.69
C PRO A 13 10.80 15.11 58.96
N LYS A 14 10.85 16.25 59.59
CA LYS A 14 11.82 17.31 59.86
C LYS A 14 13.24 17.08 59.35
N GLY A 15 13.80 18.17 58.78
CA GLY A 15 15.22 18.37 58.54
C GLY A 15 16.08 18.59 59.80
N PRO A 16 17.36 18.81 59.62
CA PRO A 16 18.06 19.87 60.37
C PRO A 16 18.88 20.82 59.51
N SER A 17 18.77 22.04 59.91
CA SER A 17 19.58 23.24 60.13
C SER A 17 21.00 23.27 59.56
N ALA A 18 21.20 24.35 58.82
CA ALA A 18 22.26 25.37 58.79
C ALA A 18 23.61 25.06 59.40
N GLU A 19 24.63 25.27 58.58
CA GLU A 19 25.89 25.92 59.06
C GLU A 19 26.42 26.83 57.94
N GLU A 20 26.55 28.10 58.32
CA GLU A 20 27.19 29.16 57.55
C GLU A 20 28.72 28.91 57.52
N SER A 21 29.28 29.03 56.32
CA SER A 21 30.70 29.33 56.19
C SER A 21 30.89 30.31 55.04
N SER A 22 31.14 31.53 55.45
CA SER A 22 31.61 32.67 54.68
C SER A 22 33.01 32.39 54.13
N THR A 23 33.19 32.47 52.79
CA THR A 23 34.46 32.87 52.21
C THR A 23 34.26 33.75 51.01
N GLU A 24 34.92 34.86 51.05
CA GLU A 24 35.06 35.97 50.12
C GLU A 24 35.37 35.62 48.68
N GLY A 25 34.79 36.39 47.82
CA GLY A 25 35.40 37.18 46.77
C GLY A 25 36.23 36.46 45.71
N ALA A 26 35.58 36.16 44.54
CA ALA A 26 36.23 36.32 43.23
C ALA A 26 35.18 36.51 42.16
N SER A 27 35.10 37.72 41.64
CA SER A 27 34.39 38.02 40.40
C SER A 27 35.08 37.32 39.23
N PRO A 28 34.40 36.52 38.44
CA PRO A 28 34.95 36.13 37.14
C PRO A 28 34.64 37.25 36.14
N HIS A 29 35.66 37.93 35.73
CA HIS A 29 35.70 38.82 34.58
C HIS A 29 35.35 38.02 33.30
N GLY A 30 34.46 38.56 32.51
CA GLY A 30 34.50 38.65 31.06
C GLY A 30 34.62 37.33 30.32
N ALA A 31 33.53 36.53 30.31
CA ALA A 31 33.33 35.60 29.19
C ALA A 31 32.92 36.42 27.97
N SER A 32 33.81 36.55 27.00
CA SER A 32 33.52 37.22 25.74
C SER A 32 32.47 36.44 24.96
N PRO A 33 31.42 37.10 24.42
CA PRO A 33 30.32 36.44 23.66
C PRO A 33 30.80 35.71 22.41
N HIS A 34 32.02 35.90 21.98
CA HIS A 34 32.58 35.24 20.78
C HIS A 34 33.04 33.79 20.99
N GLY A 35 33.30 33.37 22.24
CA GLY A 35 33.66 31.97 22.53
C GLY A 35 32.48 31.02 22.47
N ASP A 36 31.30 31.46 22.91
CA ASP A 36 30.09 30.65 22.91
C ASP A 36 29.51 30.49 21.50
N MET A 37 29.71 31.49 20.63
CA MET A 37 29.26 31.41 19.24
C MET A 37 30.09 30.40 18.42
N ALA A 38 31.40 30.39 18.60
CA ALA A 38 32.26 29.42 17.93
C ALA A 38 32.01 27.98 18.39
N GLY A 39 31.65 27.79 19.68
CA GLY A 39 31.22 26.48 20.21
C GLY A 39 29.88 26.02 19.69
N LEU A 40 28.95 26.96 19.50
CA LEU A 40 27.64 26.70 18.85
C LEU A 40 27.76 26.41 17.37
N GLU A 41 28.60 27.16 16.64
CA GLU A 41 28.88 26.90 15.22
C GLU A 41 29.59 25.56 15.02
N ALA A 42 30.56 25.21 15.85
CA ALA A 42 31.20 23.89 15.80
C ALA A 42 30.23 22.75 16.16
N GLY A 43 29.28 23.01 17.07
CA GLY A 43 28.19 22.05 17.37
C GLY A 43 27.19 21.92 16.25
N LEU A 44 26.86 22.99 15.54
CA LEU A 44 25.99 22.98 14.36
C LEU A 44 26.69 22.32 13.17
N ASP A 45 27.96 22.59 12.93
CA ASP A 45 28.78 21.91 11.91
C ASP A 45 28.93 20.41 12.21
N ALA A 46 29.03 20.01 13.48
CA ALA A 46 29.04 18.59 13.86
C ALA A 46 27.68 17.89 13.62
N LEU A 47 26.57 18.63 13.67
CA LEU A 47 25.25 18.12 13.31
C LEU A 47 25.04 18.09 11.79
N ASP A 48 25.68 19.00 11.03
CA ASP A 48 25.58 19.04 9.57
C ASP A 48 26.53 18.04 8.89
N THR A 49 27.53 17.50 9.59
CA THR A 49 28.29 16.33 9.14
C THR A 49 27.49 15.04 9.32
N VAL A 50 26.23 15.02 8.87
CA VAL A 50 25.60 13.77 8.45
C VAL A 50 26.46 13.21 7.33
N GLN A 51 27.29 12.24 7.68
CA GLN A 51 28.14 11.51 6.77
C GLN A 51 27.32 11.08 5.57
N THR A 52 27.42 11.83 4.46
CA THR A 52 27.11 11.35 3.14
C THR A 52 28.16 10.32 2.73
N GLY A 53 28.37 9.32 3.57
CA GLY A 53 29.06 8.11 3.23
C GLY A 53 28.26 7.46 2.12
N ARG A 54 28.78 7.52 0.89
CA ARG A 54 28.29 6.71 -0.21
C ARG A 54 28.29 5.27 0.29
N THR A 55 27.12 4.75 0.70
CA THR A 55 26.99 3.34 1.06
C THR A 55 27.50 2.54 -0.13
N PRO A 56 28.54 1.70 0.05
CA PRO A 56 29.11 0.97 -1.06
C PRO A 56 28.00 0.15 -1.73
N LEU A 57 27.90 0.19 -3.05
CA LEU A 57 26.88 -0.52 -3.84
C LEU A 57 26.69 -1.97 -3.38
N ARG A 58 27.78 -2.59 -2.93
CA ARG A 58 27.81 -3.93 -2.38
C ARG A 58 26.93 -4.09 -1.13
N HIS A 59 26.91 -3.11 -0.22
CA HIS A 59 26.12 -3.14 0.99
C HIS A 59 24.61 -3.00 0.69
N THR A 60 24.28 -2.11 -0.25
CA THR A 60 22.90 -1.92 -0.72
C THR A 60 22.37 -3.16 -1.47
N LEU A 61 23.22 -3.82 -2.26
CA LEU A 61 22.85 -5.04 -2.97
C LEU A 61 22.59 -6.19 -1.99
N VAL A 62 23.49 -6.38 -1.02
CA VAL A 62 23.36 -7.45 -0.01
C VAL A 62 22.15 -7.22 0.89
N GLN A 63 21.88 -5.99 1.31
CA GLN A 63 20.76 -5.72 2.21
C GLN A 63 19.40 -5.67 1.53
N LYS A 64 19.32 -5.31 0.24
CA LYS A 64 18.04 -5.13 -0.46
C LYS A 64 17.69 -6.28 -1.40
N VAL A 65 18.68 -6.94 -2.00
CA VAL A 65 18.47 -8.00 -3.00
C VAL A 65 18.63 -9.40 -2.41
N LEU A 66 19.61 -9.59 -1.54
CA LEU A 66 19.87 -10.91 -0.96
C LEU A 66 18.69 -11.49 -0.16
N PRO A 67 18.01 -10.74 0.74
CA PRO A 67 16.92 -11.31 1.51
C PRO A 67 15.76 -11.84 0.66
N PRO A 68 15.22 -11.10 -0.34
CA PRO A 68 14.16 -11.64 -1.19
C PRO A 68 14.63 -12.82 -2.06
N VAL A 69 15.88 -12.81 -2.55
CA VAL A 69 16.42 -13.92 -3.33
C VAL A 69 16.54 -15.17 -2.47
N VAL A 70 17.08 -15.06 -1.25
CA VAL A 70 17.17 -16.18 -0.30
C VAL A 70 15.78 -16.71 0.07
N ALA A 71 14.81 -15.83 0.28
CA ALA A 71 13.44 -16.24 0.57
C ALA A 71 12.82 -17.02 -0.59
N ILE A 72 12.97 -16.55 -1.83
CA ILE A 72 12.50 -17.26 -3.03
C ILE A 72 13.21 -18.63 -3.18
N ALA A 73 14.54 -18.64 -3.02
CA ALA A 73 15.32 -19.88 -3.10
C ALA A 73 14.88 -20.88 -2.04
N LEU A 74 14.64 -20.44 -0.80
CA LEU A 74 14.16 -21.28 0.27
C LEU A 74 12.78 -21.88 -0.03
N VAL A 75 11.85 -21.07 -0.54
CA VAL A 75 10.51 -21.53 -0.96
C VAL A 75 10.64 -22.60 -2.05
N LEU A 76 11.49 -22.38 -3.07
CA LEU A 76 11.71 -23.35 -4.15
C LEU A 76 12.36 -24.64 -3.64
N VAL A 77 13.31 -24.55 -2.72
CA VAL A 77 13.95 -25.71 -2.10
C VAL A 77 12.94 -26.53 -1.29
N VAL A 78 12.15 -25.85 -0.44
CA VAL A 78 11.10 -26.52 0.35
C VAL A 78 10.08 -27.19 -0.59
N TRP A 79 9.65 -26.50 -1.64
CA TRP A 79 8.75 -27.06 -2.64
C TRP A 79 9.35 -28.31 -3.30
N GLN A 80 10.61 -28.23 -3.74
CA GLN A 80 11.29 -29.39 -4.37
C GLN A 80 11.47 -30.57 -3.39
N ILE A 81 11.75 -30.30 -2.10
CA ILE A 81 11.83 -31.34 -1.07
C ILE A 81 10.47 -32.01 -0.88
N LEU A 82 9.38 -31.27 -0.84
CA LEU A 82 8.02 -31.83 -0.70
C LEU A 82 7.66 -32.74 -1.90
N VAL A 83 8.08 -32.36 -3.12
CA VAL A 83 7.91 -33.19 -4.31
C VAL A 83 8.75 -34.46 -4.21
N TRP A 84 10.03 -34.38 -3.80
CA TRP A 84 10.90 -35.58 -3.65
C TRP A 84 10.45 -36.51 -2.53
N ALA A 85 9.96 -35.94 -1.44
CA ALA A 85 9.41 -36.71 -0.32
C ALA A 85 8.08 -37.39 -0.65
N LYS A 86 7.52 -37.16 -1.86
CA LYS A 86 6.22 -37.70 -2.31
C LYS A 86 5.13 -37.54 -1.26
N VAL A 87 5.10 -36.35 -0.61
CA VAL A 87 4.09 -36.02 0.41
C VAL A 87 2.68 -36.06 -0.17
N THR A 88 2.57 -35.86 -1.49
CA THR A 88 1.31 -35.91 -2.23
C THR A 88 1.58 -36.45 -3.65
N ASP A 89 0.53 -36.87 -4.33
CA ASP A 89 0.63 -37.40 -5.69
C ASP A 89 1.12 -36.29 -6.67
N ASP A 90 1.89 -36.69 -7.68
CA ASP A 90 2.51 -35.78 -8.67
C ASP A 90 1.46 -34.93 -9.42
N TYR A 91 0.23 -35.43 -9.56
CA TYR A 91 -0.85 -34.67 -10.18
C TYR A 91 -1.43 -33.54 -9.30
N LYS A 92 -1.17 -33.55 -7.97
CA LYS A 92 -1.63 -32.49 -7.03
C LYS A 92 -0.57 -31.43 -6.80
N LEU A 93 0.69 -31.83 -6.71
CA LEU A 93 1.82 -30.92 -6.50
C LEU A 93 2.86 -31.14 -7.61
N PRO A 94 2.81 -30.36 -8.70
CA PRO A 94 3.76 -30.47 -9.80
C PRO A 94 5.17 -30.09 -9.34
N SER A 95 6.19 -30.66 -9.97
CA SER A 95 7.55 -30.20 -9.74
C SER A 95 7.79 -28.81 -10.33
N PRO A 96 8.71 -28.02 -9.76
CA PRO A 96 9.12 -26.74 -10.37
C PRO A 96 9.55 -26.88 -11.83
N GLY A 97 10.17 -28.02 -12.18
CA GLY A 97 10.56 -28.35 -13.57
C GLY A 97 9.35 -28.51 -14.51
N ALA A 98 8.28 -29.16 -14.05
CA ALA A 98 7.06 -29.31 -14.85
C ALA A 98 6.38 -27.95 -15.10
N VAL A 99 6.35 -27.07 -14.09
CA VAL A 99 5.83 -25.70 -14.26
C VAL A 99 6.70 -24.90 -15.22
N TRP A 100 8.02 -25.04 -15.16
CA TRP A 100 8.94 -24.39 -16.11
C TRP A 100 8.74 -24.91 -17.53
N GLY A 101 8.42 -26.19 -17.72
CA GLY A 101 8.01 -26.74 -19.01
C GLY A 101 6.82 -26.00 -19.61
N GLU A 102 5.74 -25.81 -18.85
CA GLU A 102 4.56 -25.04 -19.30
C GLU A 102 4.90 -23.58 -19.64
N VAL A 103 5.81 -22.93 -18.87
CA VAL A 103 6.32 -21.59 -19.21
C VAL A 103 6.99 -21.59 -20.58
N SER A 104 7.90 -22.57 -20.79
CA SER A 104 8.66 -22.72 -22.05
C SER A 104 7.73 -22.97 -23.24
N ASP A 105 6.73 -23.82 -23.06
CA ASP A 105 5.75 -24.16 -24.10
C ASP A 105 4.86 -22.96 -24.45
N ALA A 106 4.32 -22.28 -23.47
CA ALA A 106 3.54 -21.07 -23.68
C ALA A 106 4.36 -19.92 -24.32
N TRP A 107 5.67 -19.86 -23.99
CA TRP A 107 6.60 -18.90 -24.60
C TRP A 107 6.86 -19.25 -26.07
N SER A 108 7.17 -20.51 -26.37
CA SER A 108 7.46 -20.98 -27.73
C SER A 108 6.27 -20.84 -28.67
N GLN A 109 5.05 -20.99 -28.15
CA GLN A 109 3.80 -20.78 -28.86
C GLN A 109 3.43 -19.30 -29.01
N GLY A 110 4.17 -18.38 -28.33
CA GLY A 110 3.87 -16.95 -28.36
C GLY A 110 2.60 -16.54 -27.59
N THR A 111 1.97 -17.45 -26.84
CA THR A 111 0.69 -17.23 -26.15
C THR A 111 0.85 -16.53 -24.79
N LEU A 112 2.01 -16.70 -24.14
CA LEU A 112 2.26 -16.20 -22.79
C LEU A 112 2.05 -14.69 -22.64
N LEU A 113 2.59 -13.90 -23.58
CA LEU A 113 2.42 -12.44 -23.57
C LEU A 113 0.98 -12.05 -23.88
N GLY A 114 0.27 -12.84 -24.66
CA GLY A 114 -1.17 -12.65 -24.96
C GLY A 114 -2.00 -12.76 -23.69
N TYR A 115 -1.80 -13.80 -22.88
CA TYR A 115 -2.50 -14.00 -21.61
C TYR A 115 -2.27 -12.83 -20.64
N ILE A 116 -0.99 -12.40 -20.50
CA ILE A 116 -0.64 -11.26 -19.65
C ILE A 116 -1.29 -9.98 -20.14
N TRP A 117 -1.20 -9.69 -21.45
CA TRP A 117 -1.73 -8.47 -22.05
C TRP A 117 -3.26 -8.38 -21.91
N THR A 118 -3.97 -9.47 -22.13
CA THR A 118 -5.43 -9.54 -22.01
C THR A 118 -5.86 -9.14 -20.60
N SER A 119 -5.29 -9.73 -19.55
CA SER A 119 -5.66 -9.40 -18.17
C SER A 119 -5.17 -8.02 -17.74
N VAL A 120 -3.95 -7.62 -18.13
CA VAL A 120 -3.40 -6.30 -17.77
C VAL A 120 -4.20 -5.18 -18.41
N SER A 121 -4.56 -5.30 -19.69
CA SER A 121 -5.36 -4.28 -20.38
C SER A 121 -6.75 -4.12 -19.76
N ARG A 122 -7.44 -5.22 -19.43
CA ARG A 122 -8.73 -5.22 -18.72
C ARG A 122 -8.60 -4.61 -17.32
N GLY A 123 -7.61 -5.06 -16.56
CA GLY A 123 -7.37 -4.55 -15.21
C GLY A 123 -7.08 -3.06 -15.19
N LEU A 124 -6.25 -2.59 -16.12
CA LEU A 124 -5.90 -1.18 -16.26
C LEU A 124 -7.13 -0.33 -16.64
N LEU A 125 -7.89 -0.79 -17.65
CA LEU A 125 -9.07 -0.07 -18.11
C LEU A 125 -10.15 -0.02 -17.03
N GLY A 126 -10.42 -1.13 -16.35
CA GLY A 126 -11.32 -1.19 -15.21
C GLY A 126 -10.89 -0.31 -14.05
N PHE A 127 -9.59 -0.26 -13.74
CA PHE A 127 -9.04 0.62 -12.72
C PHE A 127 -9.14 2.10 -13.11
N LEU A 128 -8.89 2.46 -14.37
CA LEU A 128 -9.07 3.84 -14.85
C LEU A 128 -10.53 4.27 -14.77
N LEU A 129 -11.47 3.41 -15.12
CA LEU A 129 -12.90 3.68 -14.92
C LEU A 129 -13.23 3.87 -13.44
N ALA A 130 -12.69 3.01 -12.57
CA ALA A 130 -12.86 3.14 -11.13
C ALA A 130 -12.26 4.44 -10.58
N LEU A 131 -11.15 4.90 -11.13
CA LEU A 131 -10.52 6.17 -10.80
C LEU A 131 -11.44 7.36 -11.16
N VAL A 132 -12.00 7.35 -12.37
CA VAL A 132 -12.89 8.40 -12.88
C VAL A 132 -14.16 8.51 -12.04
N ILE A 133 -14.69 7.40 -11.54
CA ILE A 133 -15.90 7.36 -10.69
C ILE A 133 -15.55 7.58 -9.21
N GLY A 134 -14.56 6.88 -8.71
CA GLY A 134 -14.19 6.84 -7.28
C GLY A 134 -13.61 8.16 -6.77
N THR A 135 -12.89 8.90 -7.62
CA THR A 135 -12.29 10.19 -7.22
C THR A 135 -13.34 11.26 -6.98
N PRO A 136 -14.27 11.54 -7.92
CA PRO A 136 -15.35 12.49 -7.66
C PRO A 136 -16.25 12.07 -6.49
N LEU A 137 -16.57 10.78 -6.39
CA LEU A 137 -17.36 10.22 -5.29
C LEU A 137 -16.65 10.44 -3.93
N GLY A 138 -15.37 10.10 -3.84
CA GLY A 138 -14.58 10.31 -2.64
C GLY A 138 -14.47 11.78 -2.25
N LEU A 139 -14.32 12.66 -3.23
CA LEU A 139 -14.29 14.11 -2.99
C LEU A 139 -15.65 14.62 -2.48
N LEU A 140 -16.75 14.13 -3.04
CA LEU A 140 -18.11 14.48 -2.61
C LEU A 140 -18.34 14.00 -1.15
N VAL A 141 -17.98 12.76 -0.84
CA VAL A 141 -18.08 12.18 0.51
C VAL A 141 -17.19 12.94 1.51
N ALA A 142 -15.98 13.34 1.12
CA ALA A 142 -15.08 14.10 1.98
C ALA A 142 -15.59 15.52 2.28
N ARG A 143 -16.33 16.14 1.35
CA ARG A 143 -16.75 17.54 1.43
C ARG A 143 -18.15 17.76 2.01
N VAL A 144 -19.07 16.85 1.75
CA VAL A 144 -20.48 16.99 2.11
C VAL A 144 -20.81 16.08 3.28
N LYS A 145 -20.98 16.64 4.48
CA LYS A 145 -21.25 15.88 5.72
C LYS A 145 -22.46 14.95 5.60
N PHE A 146 -23.52 15.39 4.94
CA PHE A 146 -24.71 14.58 4.72
C PHE A 146 -24.42 13.35 3.84
N VAL A 147 -23.68 13.55 2.73
CA VAL A 147 -23.26 12.47 1.82
C VAL A 147 -22.33 11.50 2.56
N ARG A 148 -21.43 12.02 3.37
CA ARG A 148 -20.52 11.21 4.19
C ARG A 148 -21.27 10.31 5.17
N ALA A 149 -22.25 10.88 5.85
CA ALA A 149 -23.08 10.12 6.80
C ALA A 149 -23.91 9.02 6.11
N ALA A 150 -24.43 9.32 4.90
CA ALA A 150 -25.26 8.38 4.14
C ALA A 150 -24.43 7.33 3.38
N ILE A 151 -23.41 7.73 2.63
CA ILE A 151 -22.65 6.85 1.70
C ILE A 151 -21.42 6.24 2.35
N GLY A 152 -20.79 6.91 3.34
CA GLY A 152 -19.58 6.43 3.99
C GLY A 152 -19.69 4.99 4.53
N PRO A 153 -20.70 4.66 5.32
CA PRO A 153 -20.93 3.29 5.80
C PRO A 153 -21.13 2.28 4.67
N ILE A 154 -21.80 2.69 3.57
CA ILE A 154 -22.03 1.82 2.41
C ILE A 154 -20.72 1.50 1.71
N LEU A 155 -19.86 2.53 1.47
CA LEU A 155 -18.55 2.33 0.87
C LEU A 155 -17.67 1.40 1.71
N SER A 156 -17.69 1.55 3.03
CA SER A 156 -16.95 0.68 3.94
C SER A 156 -17.51 -0.75 3.96
N GLY A 157 -18.83 -0.89 3.90
CA GLY A 157 -19.50 -2.18 3.78
C GLY A 157 -19.17 -2.91 2.48
N LEU A 158 -19.15 -2.18 1.34
CA LEU A 158 -18.77 -2.74 0.04
C LEU A 158 -17.31 -3.24 0.03
N GLN A 159 -16.41 -2.55 0.73
CA GLN A 159 -15.01 -3.01 0.85
C GLN A 159 -14.88 -4.31 1.66
N SER A 160 -15.75 -4.56 2.61
CA SER A 160 -15.73 -5.79 3.43
C SER A 160 -16.27 -7.00 2.69
N LEU A 161 -17.05 -6.80 1.62
CA LEU A 161 -17.58 -7.89 0.81
C LEU A 161 -16.48 -8.44 -0.13
N PRO A 162 -16.31 -9.77 -0.20
CA PRO A 162 -15.47 -10.39 -1.21
C PRO A 162 -15.96 -10.02 -2.60
N SER A 163 -15.09 -9.47 -3.45
CA SER A 163 -15.47 -9.05 -4.81
C SER A 163 -16.01 -10.21 -5.67
N VAL A 164 -15.58 -11.43 -5.39
CA VAL A 164 -16.09 -12.65 -6.04
C VAL A 164 -17.60 -12.84 -5.87
N ALA A 165 -18.18 -12.34 -4.77
CA ALA A 165 -19.63 -12.44 -4.52
C ALA A 165 -20.45 -11.64 -5.53
N TRP A 166 -19.86 -10.65 -6.20
CA TRP A 166 -20.51 -9.84 -7.21
C TRP A 166 -20.51 -10.46 -8.60
N VAL A 167 -19.70 -11.51 -8.84
CA VAL A 167 -19.60 -12.14 -10.16
C VAL A 167 -20.93 -12.77 -10.61
N PRO A 168 -21.63 -13.61 -9.81
CA PRO A 168 -22.89 -14.20 -10.23
C PRO A 168 -23.98 -13.16 -10.57
N PRO A 169 -24.25 -12.13 -9.74
CA PRO A 169 -25.20 -11.09 -10.10
C PRO A 169 -24.77 -10.34 -11.37
N ALA A 170 -23.49 -10.02 -11.53
CA ALA A 170 -22.98 -9.32 -12.70
C ALA A 170 -23.15 -10.13 -13.99
N VAL A 171 -22.95 -11.46 -13.94
CA VAL A 171 -23.22 -12.37 -15.05
C VAL A 171 -24.70 -12.37 -15.43
N ILE A 172 -25.59 -12.42 -14.44
CA ILE A 172 -27.05 -12.43 -14.70
C ILE A 172 -27.51 -11.11 -15.32
N TRP A 173 -26.98 -9.97 -14.86
CA TRP A 173 -27.43 -8.65 -15.33
C TRP A 173 -26.78 -8.23 -16.65
N LEU A 174 -25.53 -8.55 -16.88
CA LEU A 174 -24.74 -8.04 -17.99
C LEU A 174 -24.35 -9.12 -19.01
N GLY A 175 -24.54 -10.42 -18.67
CA GLY A 175 -24.08 -11.52 -19.49
C GLY A 175 -22.57 -11.79 -19.34
N LEU A 176 -22.09 -12.81 -20.07
CA LEU A 176 -20.67 -13.20 -20.09
C LEU A 176 -19.91 -12.33 -21.10
N ASN A 177 -19.52 -11.15 -20.70
CA ASN A 177 -18.79 -10.18 -21.53
C ASN A 177 -17.85 -9.30 -20.71
N ASP A 178 -17.03 -8.46 -21.35
CA ASP A 178 -16.10 -7.55 -20.69
C ASP A 178 -16.81 -6.55 -19.76
N SER A 179 -18.05 -6.15 -20.06
CA SER A 179 -18.82 -5.21 -19.22
C SER A 179 -19.08 -5.77 -17.82
N MET A 180 -19.34 -7.08 -17.74
CA MET A 180 -19.47 -7.77 -16.46
C MET A 180 -18.16 -7.72 -15.65
N MET A 181 -17.02 -7.95 -16.31
CA MET A 181 -15.71 -7.88 -15.63
C MET A 181 -15.45 -6.47 -15.10
N TYR A 182 -15.73 -5.44 -15.91
CA TYR A 182 -15.61 -4.04 -15.46
C TYR A 182 -16.55 -3.70 -14.31
N ALA A 183 -17.79 -4.20 -14.31
CA ALA A 183 -18.72 -3.99 -13.20
C ALA A 183 -18.17 -4.56 -11.88
N VAL A 184 -17.62 -5.78 -11.91
CA VAL A 184 -17.02 -6.42 -10.73
C VAL A 184 -15.78 -5.66 -10.26
N ILE A 185 -14.94 -5.18 -11.18
CA ILE A 185 -13.78 -4.32 -10.86
C ILE A 185 -14.25 -3.02 -10.19
N LEU A 186 -15.25 -2.36 -10.73
CA LEU A 186 -15.78 -1.10 -10.19
C LEU A 186 -16.32 -1.28 -8.78
N LEU A 187 -17.08 -2.33 -8.53
CA LEU A 187 -17.64 -2.63 -7.21
C LEU A 187 -16.54 -2.88 -6.15
N GLY A 188 -15.40 -3.43 -6.56
CA GLY A 188 -14.25 -3.62 -5.66
C GLY A 188 -13.38 -2.36 -5.49
N ALA A 189 -13.10 -1.65 -6.57
CA ALA A 189 -12.10 -0.59 -6.59
C ALA A 189 -12.65 0.80 -6.22
N VAL A 190 -13.85 1.16 -6.67
CA VAL A 190 -14.45 2.50 -6.40
C VAL A 190 -14.53 2.81 -4.91
N PRO A 191 -15.03 1.90 -4.04
CA PRO A 191 -15.05 2.14 -2.60
C PRO A 191 -13.67 2.39 -2.01
N SER A 192 -12.65 1.64 -2.47
CA SER A 192 -11.26 1.80 -2.01
C SER A 192 -10.68 3.15 -2.38
N ILE A 193 -10.86 3.57 -3.63
CA ILE A 193 -10.38 4.86 -4.14
C ILE A 193 -11.08 6.00 -3.40
N ALA A 194 -12.41 5.91 -3.24
CA ALA A 194 -13.21 6.92 -2.55
C ALA A 194 -12.80 7.05 -1.07
N ASN A 195 -12.71 5.94 -0.33
CA ASN A 195 -12.30 5.94 1.08
C ASN A 195 -10.84 6.39 1.25
N GLY A 196 -9.95 6.02 0.33
CA GLY A 196 -8.56 6.50 0.33
C GLY A 196 -8.48 8.01 0.17
N LEU A 197 -9.30 8.60 -0.71
CA LEU A 197 -9.37 10.05 -0.85
C LEU A 197 -9.97 10.72 0.39
N VAL A 198 -11.03 10.16 0.97
CA VAL A 198 -11.62 10.66 2.22
C VAL A 198 -10.57 10.67 3.34
N SER A 199 -9.87 9.55 3.55
CA SER A 199 -8.77 9.46 4.52
C SER A 199 -7.67 10.47 4.26
N GLY A 200 -7.28 10.66 3.00
CA GLY A 200 -6.28 11.65 2.62
C GLY A 200 -6.71 13.08 2.93
N VAL A 201 -7.98 13.41 2.69
CA VAL A 201 -8.54 14.73 3.00
C VAL A 201 -8.64 14.95 4.51
N ASP A 202 -9.00 13.93 5.28
CA ASP A 202 -9.11 14.03 6.74
C ASP A 202 -7.76 14.25 7.42
N GLN A 203 -6.68 13.80 6.81
CA GLN A 203 -5.31 13.99 7.31
C GLN A 203 -4.73 15.38 7.00
N VAL A 204 -5.42 16.22 6.20
CA VAL A 204 -4.94 17.56 5.89
C VAL A 204 -5.00 18.46 7.13
N PRO A 205 -3.86 19.03 7.59
CA PRO A 205 -3.85 19.89 8.76
C PRO A 205 -4.78 21.10 8.58
N PRO A 206 -5.59 21.45 9.60
CA PRO A 206 -6.51 22.60 9.53
C PRO A 206 -5.82 23.94 9.22
N LEU A 207 -4.52 24.04 9.53
CA LEU A 207 -3.70 25.21 9.25
C LEU A 207 -3.65 25.51 7.75
N PHE A 208 -3.47 24.49 6.89
CA PHE A 208 -3.45 24.67 5.43
C PHE A 208 -4.79 25.20 4.90
N LEU A 209 -5.89 24.73 5.49
CA LEU A 209 -7.22 25.20 5.12
C LEU A 209 -7.45 26.66 5.54
N ARG A 210 -6.93 27.07 6.70
CA ARG A 210 -7.02 28.46 7.19
C ARG A 210 -6.15 29.38 6.34
N ALA A 211 -4.88 29.04 6.12
CA ALA A 211 -3.98 29.80 5.25
C ALA A 211 -4.52 29.96 3.83
N GLY A 212 -5.13 28.92 3.28
CA GLY A 212 -5.76 29.00 1.98
C GLY A 212 -6.93 29.98 1.91
N ARG A 213 -7.73 30.01 2.96
CA ARG A 213 -8.85 30.98 3.03
C ARG A 213 -8.37 32.42 3.09
N THR A 214 -7.30 32.71 3.84
CA THR A 214 -6.70 34.06 3.88
C THR A 214 -6.15 34.52 2.53
N LEU A 215 -5.68 33.55 1.70
CA LEU A 215 -5.23 33.77 0.33
C LEU A 215 -6.37 33.78 -0.71
N GLY A 216 -7.63 33.73 -0.28
CA GLY A 216 -8.80 33.77 -1.16
C GLY A 216 -9.13 32.43 -1.85
N ALA A 217 -8.45 31.34 -1.50
CA ALA A 217 -8.71 29.99 -2.05
C ALA A 217 -9.91 29.36 -1.32
N THR A 218 -11.12 29.70 -1.73
CA THR A 218 -12.38 29.16 -1.21
C THR A 218 -13.06 28.21 -2.19
N GLY A 219 -14.00 27.39 -1.71
CA GLY A 219 -14.81 26.49 -2.54
C GLY A 219 -13.96 25.51 -3.38
N LEU A 220 -14.25 25.40 -4.67
CA LEU A 220 -13.57 24.52 -5.60
C LEU A 220 -12.08 24.89 -5.80
N ARG A 221 -11.74 26.19 -5.80
CA ARG A 221 -10.34 26.63 -5.89
C ARG A 221 -9.53 26.13 -4.70
N GLY A 222 -10.06 26.27 -3.47
CA GLY A 222 -9.41 25.72 -2.28
C GLY A 222 -9.26 24.20 -2.33
N THR A 223 -10.23 23.51 -2.92
CA THR A 223 -10.16 22.05 -3.10
C THR A 223 -9.00 21.65 -4.01
N TRP A 224 -8.90 22.24 -5.20
CA TRP A 224 -7.91 21.85 -6.19
C TRP A 224 -6.48 22.31 -5.85
N HIS A 225 -6.32 23.51 -5.28
CA HIS A 225 -4.99 24.10 -5.05
C HIS A 225 -4.41 23.80 -3.66
N ILE A 226 -5.26 23.40 -2.68
CA ILE A 226 -4.82 23.18 -1.31
C ILE A 226 -5.11 21.75 -0.85
N VAL A 227 -6.40 21.35 -0.90
CA VAL A 227 -6.83 20.08 -0.31
C VAL A 227 -6.32 18.90 -1.11
N MET A 228 -6.53 18.87 -2.44
CA MET A 228 -6.08 17.76 -3.29
C MET A 228 -4.56 17.57 -3.26
N PRO A 229 -3.74 18.63 -3.43
CA PRO A 229 -2.31 18.46 -3.23
C PRO A 229 -1.95 17.98 -1.82
N ALA A 230 -2.54 18.52 -0.76
CA ALA A 230 -2.24 18.11 0.60
C ALA A 230 -2.68 16.66 0.92
N ALA A 231 -3.82 16.24 0.36
CA ALA A 231 -4.36 14.88 0.52
C ALA A 231 -3.64 13.81 -0.33
N LEU A 232 -2.81 14.23 -1.30
CA LEU A 232 -2.22 13.32 -2.30
C LEU A 232 -1.48 12.12 -1.72
N PRO A 233 -0.71 12.19 -0.61
CA PRO A 233 -0.08 11.00 -0.03
C PRO A 233 -1.08 9.94 0.43
N GLY A 234 -2.12 10.35 1.17
CA GLY A 234 -3.18 9.45 1.61
C GLY A 234 -4.02 8.93 0.44
N TYR A 235 -4.28 9.78 -0.55
CA TYR A 235 -4.98 9.38 -1.77
C TYR A 235 -4.20 8.34 -2.58
N LEU A 236 -2.86 8.47 -2.69
CA LEU A 236 -2.02 7.48 -3.36
C LEU A 236 -2.07 6.10 -2.67
N ALA A 237 -2.11 6.07 -1.34
CA ALA A 237 -2.32 4.82 -0.61
C ALA A 237 -3.68 4.19 -0.98
N GLY A 238 -4.73 5.01 -1.09
CA GLY A 238 -6.05 4.59 -1.55
C GLY A 238 -6.06 4.08 -3.00
N LEU A 239 -5.31 4.72 -3.90
CA LEU A 239 -5.15 4.28 -5.29
C LEU A 239 -4.44 2.93 -5.39
N LYS A 240 -3.37 2.75 -4.62
CA LYS A 240 -2.64 1.48 -4.55
C LYS A 240 -3.54 0.35 -4.05
N GLN A 241 -4.32 0.60 -3.02
CA GLN A 241 -5.31 -0.35 -2.52
C GLN A 241 -6.43 -0.60 -3.53
N GLY A 242 -6.91 0.45 -4.22
CA GLY A 242 -7.90 0.35 -5.30
C GLY A 242 -7.41 -0.53 -6.45
N TRP A 243 -6.14 -0.39 -6.84
CA TRP A 243 -5.53 -1.28 -7.83
C TRP A 243 -5.52 -2.74 -7.36
N ALA A 244 -5.10 -2.99 -6.11
CA ALA A 244 -5.09 -4.34 -5.55
C ALA A 244 -6.48 -4.98 -5.50
N PHE A 245 -7.53 -4.18 -5.26
CA PHE A 245 -8.92 -4.64 -5.36
C PHE A 245 -9.34 -4.89 -6.82
N SER A 246 -8.97 -3.98 -7.75
CA SER A 246 -9.23 -4.16 -9.19
C SER A 246 -8.65 -5.47 -9.70
N TRP A 247 -7.38 -5.74 -9.38
CA TRP A 247 -6.67 -6.94 -9.82
C TRP A 247 -7.31 -8.22 -9.31
N ARG A 248 -7.63 -8.26 -8.00
CA ARG A 248 -8.32 -9.43 -7.39
C ARG A 248 -9.73 -9.63 -7.95
N SER A 249 -10.46 -8.54 -8.15
CA SER A 249 -11.81 -8.59 -8.72
C SER A 249 -11.81 -9.11 -10.15
N LEU A 250 -10.84 -8.65 -10.96
CA LEU A 250 -10.65 -9.13 -12.33
C LEU A 250 -10.33 -10.63 -12.36
N MET A 251 -9.37 -11.07 -11.53
CA MET A 251 -9.01 -12.49 -11.48
C MET A 251 -10.20 -13.36 -11.11
N ALA A 252 -11.00 -12.93 -10.11
CA ALA A 252 -12.22 -13.64 -9.73
C ALA A 252 -13.25 -13.68 -10.88
N ALA A 253 -13.40 -12.58 -11.60
CA ALA A 253 -14.31 -12.50 -12.75
C ALA A 253 -13.83 -13.38 -13.92
N GLU A 254 -12.54 -13.36 -14.25
CA GLU A 254 -11.95 -14.17 -15.32
C GLU A 254 -12.01 -15.68 -15.02
N ILE A 255 -11.85 -16.10 -13.75
CA ILE A 255 -11.97 -17.51 -13.36
C ILE A 255 -13.41 -18.02 -13.58
N ILE A 256 -14.40 -17.20 -13.25
CA ILE A 256 -15.82 -17.65 -13.30
C ILE A 256 -16.41 -17.45 -14.72
N ALA A 257 -16.03 -16.36 -15.39
CA ALA A 257 -16.57 -16.00 -16.72
C ALA A 257 -15.72 -16.58 -17.84
N SER A 258 -15.76 -17.89 -18.02
CA SER A 258 -15.14 -18.54 -19.17
C SER A 258 -16.07 -18.44 -20.39
N SER A 259 -15.66 -17.65 -21.39
CA SER A 259 -16.33 -17.58 -22.70
C SER A 259 -15.28 -17.52 -23.81
N PRO A 260 -15.48 -18.26 -24.92
CA PRO A 260 -14.55 -18.24 -26.05
C PRO A 260 -14.36 -16.85 -26.67
N ASP A 261 -15.40 -16.00 -26.62
CA ASP A 261 -15.39 -14.65 -27.21
C ASP A 261 -14.53 -13.64 -26.41
N LEU A 262 -14.23 -13.95 -25.15
CA LEU A 262 -13.51 -13.04 -24.27
C LEU A 262 -11.99 -13.10 -24.44
N GLY A 263 -11.45 -14.06 -25.18
CA GLY A 263 -9.99 -14.29 -25.22
C GLY A 263 -9.45 -14.78 -23.89
N VAL A 264 -8.34 -15.47 -23.88
CA VAL A 264 -7.79 -16.11 -22.68
C VAL A 264 -6.95 -15.10 -21.88
N GLY A 265 -7.47 -14.74 -20.69
CA GLY A 265 -6.71 -14.01 -19.66
C GLY A 265 -6.04 -14.96 -18.65
N LEU A 266 -5.33 -14.37 -17.66
CA LEU A 266 -4.62 -15.15 -16.63
C LEU A 266 -5.56 -15.93 -15.70
N GLY A 267 -6.72 -15.35 -15.35
CA GLY A 267 -7.74 -16.05 -14.56
C GLY A 267 -8.37 -17.19 -15.34
N GLN A 268 -8.62 -17.02 -16.65
CA GLN A 268 -9.11 -18.09 -17.52
C GLN A 268 -8.06 -19.17 -17.73
N LEU A 269 -6.77 -18.82 -17.84
CA LEU A 269 -5.67 -19.78 -17.92
C LEU A 269 -5.67 -20.70 -16.70
N LEU A 270 -5.88 -20.13 -15.50
CA LEU A 270 -6.00 -20.89 -14.26
C LEU A 270 -7.18 -21.86 -14.31
N GLU A 271 -8.35 -21.38 -14.73
CA GLU A 271 -9.56 -22.20 -14.83
C GLU A 271 -9.43 -23.30 -15.90
N ASN A 272 -8.81 -23.00 -17.03
CA ASN A 272 -8.51 -23.98 -18.05
C ASN A 272 -7.59 -25.09 -17.51
N GLY A 273 -6.52 -24.72 -16.80
CA GLY A 273 -5.63 -25.68 -16.13
C GLY A 273 -6.37 -26.59 -15.15
N ARG A 274 -7.31 -26.02 -14.37
CA ARG A 274 -8.17 -26.76 -13.46
C ARG A 274 -9.10 -27.74 -14.19
N THR A 275 -9.72 -27.28 -15.28
CA THR A 275 -10.69 -28.06 -16.04
C THR A 275 -10.05 -29.24 -16.77
N VAL A 276 -8.86 -29.05 -17.35
CA VAL A 276 -8.09 -30.14 -18.00
C VAL A 276 -7.29 -30.98 -17.01
N GLY A 277 -7.28 -30.64 -15.73
CA GLY A 277 -6.54 -31.37 -14.70
C GLY A 277 -5.02 -31.17 -14.76
N SER A 278 -4.52 -30.11 -15.44
CA SER A 278 -3.10 -29.79 -15.52
C SER A 278 -2.68 -28.86 -14.36
N MET A 279 -2.16 -29.44 -13.28
CA MET A 279 -1.64 -28.65 -12.17
C MET A 279 -0.42 -27.79 -12.54
N PRO A 280 0.51 -28.20 -13.42
CA PRO A 280 1.56 -27.32 -13.91
C PRO A 280 1.01 -26.01 -14.53
N MET A 281 -0.04 -26.12 -15.35
CA MET A 281 -0.71 -24.95 -15.95
C MET A 281 -1.40 -24.04 -14.92
N VAL A 282 -2.02 -24.64 -13.89
CA VAL A 282 -2.60 -23.90 -12.75
C VAL A 282 -1.53 -23.10 -12.01
N PHE A 283 -0.40 -23.73 -11.69
CA PHE A 283 0.72 -23.08 -11.01
C PHE A 283 1.35 -21.99 -11.89
N LEU A 284 1.51 -22.23 -13.19
CA LEU A 284 1.93 -21.20 -14.14
C LEU A 284 1.04 -19.97 -14.04
N ALA A 285 -0.29 -20.15 -14.11
CA ALA A 285 -1.24 -19.04 -14.01
C ALA A 285 -1.12 -18.29 -12.68
N ILE A 286 -1.03 -19.01 -11.55
CA ILE A 286 -0.84 -18.42 -10.22
C ILE A 286 0.43 -17.58 -10.16
N PHE A 287 1.56 -18.08 -10.67
CA PHE A 287 2.82 -17.35 -10.68
C PHE A 287 2.76 -16.12 -11.59
N LEU A 288 2.15 -16.22 -12.76
CA LEU A 288 1.97 -15.07 -13.65
C LEU A 288 1.10 -13.99 -13.00
N ILE A 289 -0.02 -14.37 -12.37
CA ILE A 289 -0.90 -13.44 -11.64
C ILE A 289 -0.12 -12.71 -10.53
N LEU A 290 0.70 -13.45 -9.77
CA LEU A 290 1.51 -12.90 -8.70
C LEU A 290 2.61 -11.97 -9.23
N ILE A 291 3.36 -12.43 -10.24
CA ILE A 291 4.46 -11.67 -10.84
C ILE A 291 3.95 -10.36 -11.45
N VAL A 292 2.85 -10.42 -12.21
CA VAL A 292 2.24 -9.22 -12.82
C VAL A 292 1.73 -8.26 -11.74
N GLY A 293 1.06 -8.77 -10.70
CA GLY A 293 0.60 -7.95 -9.58
C GLY A 293 1.75 -7.23 -8.87
N ILE A 294 2.84 -7.93 -8.56
CA ILE A 294 4.06 -7.36 -7.97
C ILE A 294 4.73 -6.38 -8.93
N ALA A 295 4.85 -6.72 -10.22
CA ALA A 295 5.49 -5.86 -11.22
C ALA A 295 4.78 -4.50 -11.33
N ILE A 296 3.45 -4.48 -11.37
CA ILE A 296 2.68 -3.24 -11.43
C ILE A 296 2.86 -2.41 -10.15
N ASP A 297 2.87 -3.04 -8.98
CA ASP A 297 3.15 -2.32 -7.72
C ASP A 297 4.55 -1.69 -7.72
N LEU A 298 5.56 -2.45 -8.12
CA LEU A 298 6.95 -1.99 -8.13
C LEU A 298 7.27 -0.97 -9.24
N LEU A 299 6.66 -1.14 -10.41
CA LEU A 299 6.99 -0.31 -11.59
C LEU A 299 6.15 0.96 -11.68
N ILE A 300 4.92 0.94 -11.15
CA ILE A 300 3.98 2.07 -11.24
C ILE A 300 3.79 2.74 -9.88
N PHE A 301 3.31 2.00 -8.87
CA PHE A 301 2.91 2.62 -7.59
C PHE A 301 4.10 3.03 -6.74
N SER A 302 5.11 2.19 -6.59
CA SER A 302 6.28 2.49 -5.75
C SER A 302 7.08 3.71 -6.23
N PRO A 303 7.38 3.91 -7.55
CA PRO A 303 8.04 5.12 -8.02
C PRO A 303 7.15 6.36 -7.86
N LEU A 304 5.83 6.24 -8.10
CA LEU A 304 4.89 7.34 -7.97
C LEU A 304 4.82 7.82 -6.52
N GLU A 305 4.69 6.89 -5.58
CA GLU A 305 4.69 7.16 -4.15
C GLU A 305 5.99 7.85 -3.71
N ARG A 306 7.16 7.32 -4.11
CA ARG A 306 8.46 7.91 -3.80
C ARG A 306 8.60 9.33 -4.35
N ARG A 307 8.11 9.59 -5.58
CA ARG A 307 8.16 10.94 -6.18
C ARG A 307 7.33 11.93 -5.37
N VAL A 308 6.11 11.55 -4.99
CA VAL A 308 5.21 12.42 -4.22
C VAL A 308 5.74 12.67 -2.81
N LEU A 309 6.24 11.64 -2.11
CA LEU A 309 6.80 11.78 -0.77
C LEU A 309 8.10 12.59 -0.76
N ARG A 310 9.00 12.39 -1.77
CA ARG A 310 10.24 13.18 -1.92
C ARG A 310 9.94 14.66 -2.18
N GLY A 311 9.02 14.97 -3.08
CA GLY A 311 8.64 16.35 -3.39
C GLY A 311 8.05 17.12 -2.22
N ARG A 312 7.75 16.43 -1.11
CA ARG A 312 7.17 16.99 0.12
C ARG A 312 8.08 16.92 1.35
N GLY A 313 9.31 16.46 1.19
CA GLY A 313 10.24 16.30 2.30
C GLY A 313 9.84 15.25 3.34
N LEU A 314 8.87 14.36 3.01
CA LEU A 314 8.38 13.32 3.91
C LEU A 314 9.25 12.05 3.91
N LEU A 315 10.23 11.95 3.02
CA LEU A 315 11.22 10.87 3.04
C LEU A 315 12.43 11.31 3.84
N VAL A 316 12.56 10.76 5.03
CA VAL A 316 13.83 10.79 5.77
C VAL A 316 14.84 10.00 4.93
N LYS A 317 15.97 10.64 4.55
CA LYS A 317 17.12 9.93 3.96
C LYS A 317 17.61 8.92 4.99
N SER A 318 17.25 7.64 4.79
CA SER A 318 17.89 6.52 5.49
C SER A 318 19.13 6.07 4.73
#